data_a33ea3836e5a2831489ab52eecfdc712
#
_entry.id   a33ea3836e5a2831489ab52eecfdc712
#
_cell.length_a   1.000
_cell.length_b   1.000
_cell.length_c   1.000
_cell.angle_alpha   90.00
_cell.angle_beta   90.00
_cell.angle_gamma   90.00
#
_symmetry.space_group_name_H-M   'P 1'
#
loop_
_entity.id
_entity.type
_entity.pdbx_description
1 polymer ?
#
loop_
_entity_poly.entity_id
_entity_poly.type
_entity_poly.pdbx_seq_one_letter_code
_entity_poly.pdbx_strand_id
1 'polypeptide(L)'
;MSWITDDWRLKLLALGLAVLMLGAVAFSQNPPSSITMKVGIIYSVPSGLILINPPKQTTVTVQGLADLVSAANAGNTAATADVSKAASTGPSVKVNLVGKSVINGLSVQATPIALNIDTRSVVQLPVVARFPRGAALGWQITKQEAQCAGPPPPCTVTFDGPASWQENLKAYADYPLPAAGSSNELPSVPVVLEQNGTPLDLTTYTVPKVGLNINTVTIHVEAKSGTTSRQVTLIDAPPSNPPPTCFRVTNIAIDPSTIVISGPSDAVPNITTITLPAVDLSQHTSDFTFRIAIPPLPAGVTGSATTARVTYSILRNPNCASPSP
;
A
#
# COMPACT_ATOMS: atom_id res chain seq x y z
N MET A 1 45.47 -85.12 -2.73
CA MET A 1 44.36 -84.05 -2.62
C MET A 1 43.48 -84.30 -1.38
N SER A 2 43.95 -84.93 -0.33
CA SER A 2 43.14 -85.21 0.87
C SER A 2 43.11 -84.08 1.93
N TRP A 3 43.99 -83.10 1.80
CA TRP A 3 44.08 -81.99 2.77
C TRP A 3 42.91 -80.98 2.74
N ILE A 4 42.10 -80.99 1.69
CA ILE A 4 40.91 -80.09 1.56
C ILE A 4 39.68 -80.73 2.20
N THR A 5 39.59 -82.07 2.21
CA THR A 5 38.44 -82.85 2.69
C THR A 5 38.55 -83.31 4.13
N ASP A 6 39.76 -83.32 4.71
CA ASP A 6 39.99 -83.64 6.09
C ASP A 6 39.63 -82.44 6.98
N ASP A 7 38.77 -82.65 8.00
CA ASP A 7 38.27 -81.66 8.93
C ASP A 7 37.52 -80.46 8.30
N TRP A 8 36.81 -80.65 7.16
CA TRP A 8 36.08 -79.59 6.46
C TRP A 8 35.09 -78.87 7.39
N ARG A 9 34.50 -79.52 8.38
CA ARG A 9 33.57 -78.91 9.37
C ARG A 9 34.31 -77.95 10.27
N LEU A 10 35.51 -78.22 10.68
CA LEU A 10 36.36 -77.35 11.50
C LEU A 10 36.80 -76.10 10.70
N LYS A 11 37.14 -76.31 9.42
CA LYS A 11 37.50 -75.19 8.51
C LYS A 11 36.34 -74.30 8.22
N LEU A 12 35.11 -74.81 8.02
CA LEU A 12 33.89 -74.00 7.86
C LEU A 12 33.55 -73.28 9.16
N LEU A 13 33.73 -73.90 10.32
CA LEU A 13 33.49 -73.28 11.61
C LEU A 13 34.50 -72.15 11.86
N ALA A 14 35.78 -72.36 11.54
CA ALA A 14 36.81 -71.32 11.64
C ALA A 14 36.55 -70.14 10.65
N LEU A 15 36.15 -70.46 9.42
CA LEU A 15 35.79 -69.47 8.44
C LEU A 15 34.55 -68.63 8.90
N GLY A 16 33.53 -69.32 9.42
CA GLY A 16 32.36 -68.70 9.98
C GLY A 16 32.68 -67.78 11.16
N LEU A 17 33.57 -68.27 12.07
CA LEU A 17 33.99 -67.44 13.22
C LEU A 17 34.80 -66.20 12.76
N ALA A 18 35.71 -66.40 11.78
CA ALA A 18 36.47 -65.27 11.21
C ALA A 18 35.59 -64.22 10.56
N VAL A 19 34.59 -64.64 9.79
CA VAL A 19 33.60 -63.71 9.18
C VAL A 19 32.80 -63.01 10.24
N LEU A 20 32.36 -63.72 11.30
CA LEU A 20 31.63 -63.10 12.43
C LEU A 20 32.51 -62.10 13.18
N MET A 21 33.77 -62.42 13.47
CA MET A 21 34.72 -61.53 14.13
C MET A 21 34.98 -60.26 13.24
N LEU A 22 35.20 -60.45 11.95
CA LEU A 22 35.45 -59.40 11.02
C LEU A 22 34.23 -58.52 10.89
N GLY A 23 33.04 -59.12 10.86
CA GLY A 23 31.76 -58.38 10.90
C GLY A 23 31.55 -57.59 12.19
N ALA A 24 31.88 -58.19 13.36
CA ALA A 24 31.76 -57.50 14.64
C ALA A 24 32.72 -56.29 14.76
N VAL A 25 33.97 -56.48 14.28
CA VAL A 25 34.94 -55.35 14.25
C VAL A 25 34.50 -54.25 13.29
N ALA A 26 34.06 -54.59 12.09
CA ALA A 26 33.54 -53.62 11.13
C ALA A 26 32.34 -52.84 11.69
N PHE A 27 31.43 -53.55 12.39
CA PHE A 27 30.25 -52.92 13.04
C PHE A 27 30.64 -52.03 14.23
N SER A 28 31.69 -52.39 14.97
CA SER A 28 32.17 -51.57 16.10
C SER A 28 32.89 -50.29 15.65
N GLN A 29 33.56 -50.34 14.48
CA GLN A 29 34.28 -49.20 13.94
C GLN A 29 33.35 -48.18 13.25
N ASN A 30 32.24 -48.63 12.67
CA ASN A 30 31.30 -47.77 11.97
C ASN A 30 29.84 -48.17 12.27
N PRO A 31 29.36 -47.91 13.50
CA PRO A 31 28.02 -48.32 13.92
C PRO A 31 26.95 -47.56 13.14
N PRO A 32 25.75 -48.14 13.00
CA PRO A 32 24.60 -47.41 12.46
C PRO A 32 24.26 -46.22 13.37
N SER A 33 24.07 -45.06 12.76
CA SER A 33 23.81 -43.81 13.43
C SER A 33 22.63 -43.11 12.78
N SER A 34 22.04 -42.17 13.51
CA SER A 34 20.98 -41.31 12.99
C SER A 34 21.14 -39.91 13.53
N ILE A 35 20.90 -38.90 12.68
CA ILE A 35 20.81 -37.49 13.06
C ILE A 35 19.55 -36.85 12.52
N THR A 36 19.08 -35.84 13.24
CA THR A 36 17.95 -35.04 12.82
C THR A 36 18.45 -33.67 12.43
N MET A 37 18.07 -33.21 11.24
CA MET A 37 18.50 -31.90 10.72
C MET A 37 17.38 -31.19 9.97
N LYS A 38 17.48 -29.84 9.85
CA LYS A 38 16.60 -29.04 9.01
C LYS A 38 17.17 -28.97 7.59
N VAL A 39 16.35 -29.30 6.60
CA VAL A 39 16.71 -29.26 5.18
C VAL A 39 15.72 -28.46 4.37
N GLY A 40 16.15 -27.94 3.22
CA GLY A 40 15.28 -27.28 2.27
C GLY A 40 14.26 -28.23 1.65
N ILE A 41 13.08 -27.70 1.31
CA ILE A 41 12.04 -28.44 0.59
C ILE A 41 12.06 -27.99 -0.89
N ILE A 42 12.13 -28.98 -1.78
CA ILE A 42 11.99 -28.78 -3.23
C ILE A 42 10.57 -29.18 -3.61
N TYR A 43 9.80 -28.22 -4.12
CA TYR A 43 8.42 -28.44 -4.53
C TYR A 43 8.34 -28.78 -6.02
N SER A 44 7.71 -29.91 -6.34
CA SER A 44 7.29 -30.27 -7.70
C SER A 44 5.80 -29.98 -7.82
N VAL A 45 5.46 -28.83 -8.43
CA VAL A 45 4.09 -28.36 -8.53
C VAL A 45 3.65 -28.44 -10.00
N PRO A 46 2.55 -29.16 -10.33
CA PRO A 46 1.97 -29.20 -11.66
C PRO A 46 1.51 -27.80 -12.12
N SER A 47 1.45 -27.58 -13.43
CA SER A 47 1.11 -26.29 -14.04
C SER A 47 -0.26 -25.72 -13.65
N GLY A 48 -1.20 -26.58 -13.25
CA GLY A 48 -2.54 -26.18 -12.83
C GLY A 48 -2.71 -25.91 -11.33
N LEU A 49 -1.65 -26.05 -10.53
CA LEU A 49 -1.69 -25.86 -9.08
C LEU A 49 -0.73 -24.76 -8.63
N ILE A 50 -1.01 -24.22 -7.46
CA ILE A 50 -0.17 -23.21 -6.80
C ILE A 50 -0.19 -23.44 -5.29
N LEU A 51 0.96 -23.28 -4.65
CA LEU A 51 1.11 -23.37 -3.20
C LEU A 51 1.09 -21.97 -2.60
N ILE A 52 0.33 -21.77 -1.54
CA ILE A 52 0.24 -20.52 -0.81
C ILE A 52 0.99 -20.66 0.51
N ASN A 53 2.01 -19.83 0.70
CA ASN A 53 2.86 -19.77 1.87
C ASN A 53 3.43 -21.15 2.31
N PRO A 54 4.00 -21.95 1.39
CA PRO A 54 4.57 -23.26 1.76
C PRO A 54 5.82 -23.07 2.63
N PRO A 55 6.09 -23.99 3.60
CA PRO A 55 7.27 -23.94 4.43
C PRO A 55 8.54 -24.12 3.58
N LYS A 56 9.56 -23.31 3.83
CA LYS A 56 10.83 -23.38 3.08
C LYS A 56 11.72 -24.54 3.53
N GLN A 57 11.56 -25.02 4.75
CA GLN A 57 12.37 -26.05 5.39
C GLN A 57 11.51 -27.06 6.14
N THR A 58 12.02 -28.27 6.28
CA THR A 58 11.45 -29.33 7.12
C THR A 58 12.53 -30.03 7.90
N THR A 59 12.13 -30.79 8.91
CA THR A 59 13.01 -31.63 9.68
C THR A 59 13.02 -33.05 9.09
N VAL A 60 14.20 -33.56 8.83
CA VAL A 60 14.40 -34.93 8.36
C VAL A 60 15.29 -35.70 9.31
N THR A 61 15.11 -37.02 9.36
CA THR A 61 15.99 -37.95 10.06
C THR A 61 16.81 -38.68 9.02
N VAL A 62 18.13 -38.54 9.11
CA VAL A 62 19.11 -39.21 8.25
C VAL A 62 19.67 -40.38 9.00
N GLN A 63 19.65 -41.57 8.40
CA GLN A 63 20.12 -42.82 8.97
C GLN A 63 21.12 -43.50 8.04
N GLY A 64 22.13 -44.09 8.62
CA GLY A 64 23.18 -44.81 7.88
C GLY A 64 24.36 -45.18 8.77
N LEU A 65 25.51 -45.49 8.17
CA LEU A 65 26.75 -45.69 8.89
C LEU A 65 27.26 -44.35 9.46
N ALA A 66 27.88 -44.39 10.63
CA ALA A 66 28.28 -43.18 11.37
C ALA A 66 29.13 -42.21 10.54
N ASP A 67 30.08 -42.71 9.75
CA ASP A 67 30.91 -41.86 8.87
C ASP A 67 30.08 -41.12 7.81
N LEU A 68 29.13 -41.81 7.18
CA LEU A 68 28.26 -41.23 6.16
C LEU A 68 27.30 -40.23 6.77
N VAL A 69 26.73 -40.54 7.95
CA VAL A 69 25.81 -39.67 8.69
C VAL A 69 26.52 -38.39 9.14
N SER A 70 27.79 -38.50 9.58
CA SER A 70 28.58 -37.32 9.98
C SER A 70 28.88 -36.36 8.82
N ALA A 71 28.92 -36.84 7.58
CA ALA A 71 29.11 -36.05 6.37
C ALA A 71 27.82 -35.43 5.85
N ALA A 72 26.64 -35.84 6.37
CA ALA A 72 25.35 -35.31 5.96
C ALA A 72 25.14 -33.87 6.47
N ASN A 73 24.69 -32.98 5.60
CA ASN A 73 24.38 -31.60 5.93
C ASN A 73 23.25 -31.07 5.04
N ALA A 74 22.75 -29.83 5.33
CA ALA A 74 21.67 -29.21 4.58
C ALA A 74 22.00 -28.90 3.11
N GLY A 75 23.26 -28.89 2.71
CA GLY A 75 23.68 -28.68 1.31
C GLY A 75 23.63 -29.93 0.45
N ASN A 76 23.77 -31.14 1.08
CA ASN A 76 23.79 -32.43 0.39
C ASN A 76 22.58 -33.31 0.68
N THR A 77 21.61 -32.80 1.45
CA THR A 77 20.37 -33.50 1.81
C THR A 77 19.19 -32.53 1.59
N ALA A 78 18.14 -33.03 0.96
CA ALA A 78 16.92 -32.24 0.66
C ALA A 78 15.68 -33.13 0.84
N ALA A 79 14.53 -32.47 1.04
CA ALA A 79 13.23 -33.13 0.98
C ALA A 79 12.48 -32.68 -0.27
N THR A 80 11.88 -33.59 -1.01
CA THR A 80 11.05 -33.28 -2.19
C THR A 80 9.59 -33.53 -1.87
N ALA A 81 8.76 -32.53 -2.17
CA ALA A 81 7.30 -32.60 -2.09
C ALA A 81 6.73 -32.69 -3.52
N ASP A 82 6.17 -33.84 -3.87
CA ASP A 82 5.46 -34.01 -5.14
C ASP A 82 3.98 -33.74 -4.94
N VAL A 83 3.57 -32.54 -5.34
CA VAL A 83 2.19 -32.07 -5.18
C VAL A 83 1.23 -32.71 -6.19
N SER A 84 1.73 -33.30 -7.28
CA SER A 84 0.88 -34.00 -8.26
C SER A 84 0.14 -35.20 -7.65
N LYS A 85 0.64 -35.71 -6.53
CA LYS A 85 0.06 -36.84 -5.78
C LYS A 85 -0.88 -36.38 -4.65
N ALA A 86 -1.14 -35.07 -4.52
CA ALA A 86 -2.08 -34.57 -3.53
C ALA A 86 -3.51 -35.02 -3.88
N ALA A 87 -4.24 -35.50 -2.88
CA ALA A 87 -5.60 -36.05 -3.08
C ALA A 87 -6.65 -34.96 -3.38
N SER A 88 -6.36 -33.69 -3.05
CA SER A 88 -7.29 -32.56 -3.19
C SER A 88 -6.55 -31.23 -3.15
N THR A 89 -7.26 -30.14 -3.48
CA THR A 89 -6.88 -28.77 -3.18
C THR A 89 -7.49 -28.35 -1.82
N GLY A 90 -6.91 -27.36 -1.16
CA GLY A 90 -7.42 -26.81 0.10
C GLY A 90 -6.33 -26.28 1.04
N PRO A 91 -6.73 -25.69 2.18
CA PRO A 91 -5.82 -24.95 3.05
C PRO A 91 -4.89 -25.80 3.91
N SER A 92 -5.11 -27.11 4.00
CA SER A 92 -4.33 -28.01 4.87
C SER A 92 -4.26 -29.42 4.31
N VAL A 93 -3.73 -29.56 3.11
CA VAL A 93 -3.59 -30.86 2.43
C VAL A 93 -2.29 -31.52 2.89
N LYS A 94 -2.38 -32.76 3.41
CA LYS A 94 -1.20 -33.54 3.81
C LYS A 94 -0.48 -34.07 2.58
N VAL A 95 0.81 -33.75 2.47
CA VAL A 95 1.69 -34.21 1.40
C VAL A 95 2.86 -34.95 2.00
N ASN A 96 3.13 -36.15 1.47
CA ASN A 96 4.29 -36.95 1.86
C ASN A 96 5.55 -36.36 1.24
N LEU A 97 6.59 -36.26 2.05
CA LEU A 97 7.91 -35.83 1.60
C LEU A 97 8.80 -37.06 1.32
N VAL A 98 9.56 -36.95 0.26
CA VAL A 98 10.63 -37.93 -0.07
C VAL A 98 11.97 -37.27 0.25
N GLY A 99 12.65 -37.78 1.27
CA GLY A 99 14.01 -37.38 1.60
C GLY A 99 15.00 -37.93 0.57
N LYS A 100 15.95 -37.11 0.15
CA LYS A 100 17.07 -37.50 -0.74
C LYS A 100 18.37 -36.95 -0.21
N SER A 101 19.43 -37.76 -0.32
CA SER A 101 20.81 -37.33 -0.08
C SER A 101 21.64 -37.58 -1.33
N VAL A 102 22.63 -36.74 -1.56
CA VAL A 102 23.65 -36.95 -2.59
C VAL A 102 24.63 -38.06 -2.17
N ILE A 103 24.73 -38.33 -0.85
CA ILE A 103 25.60 -39.37 -0.29
C ILE A 103 24.90 -40.73 -0.41
N ASN A 104 25.52 -41.65 -1.14
CA ASN A 104 25.01 -43.02 -1.27
C ASN A 104 25.11 -43.76 0.06
N GLY A 105 24.12 -44.63 0.35
CA GLY A 105 24.07 -45.39 1.59
C GLY A 105 23.38 -44.71 2.77
N LEU A 106 22.91 -43.49 2.61
CA LEU A 106 22.03 -42.80 3.57
C LEU A 106 20.56 -43.01 3.25
N SER A 107 19.77 -43.28 4.28
CA SER A 107 18.30 -43.25 4.24
C SER A 107 17.82 -41.94 4.87
N VAL A 108 17.01 -41.20 4.16
CA VAL A 108 16.46 -39.91 4.64
C VAL A 108 14.96 -40.04 4.81
N GLN A 109 14.51 -39.98 6.05
CA GLN A 109 13.09 -40.02 6.39
C GLN A 109 12.58 -38.61 6.68
N ALA A 110 11.50 -38.19 6.00
CA ALA A 110 10.85 -36.91 6.21
C ALA A 110 9.40 -37.13 6.69
N THR A 111 8.93 -36.26 7.59
CA THR A 111 7.56 -36.30 8.05
C THR A 111 6.63 -35.59 7.03
N PRO A 112 5.41 -36.11 6.84
CA PRO A 112 4.42 -35.41 6.01
C PRO A 112 4.16 -33.98 6.51
N ILE A 113 3.96 -33.05 5.56
CA ILE A 113 3.63 -31.66 5.87
C ILE A 113 2.23 -31.31 5.37
N ALA A 114 1.61 -30.33 6.03
CA ALA A 114 0.37 -29.71 5.57
C ALA A 114 0.69 -28.55 4.65
N LEU A 115 0.11 -28.53 3.45
CA LEU A 115 0.27 -27.46 2.46
C LEU A 115 -1.08 -26.83 2.15
N ASN A 116 -1.05 -25.53 1.89
CA ASN A 116 -2.17 -24.83 1.29
C ASN A 116 -2.01 -24.89 -0.23
N ILE A 117 -2.85 -25.71 -0.87
CA ILE A 117 -2.82 -26.01 -2.31
C ILE A 117 -4.05 -25.41 -2.94
N ASP A 118 -3.87 -24.56 -3.94
CA ASP A 118 -4.96 -23.95 -4.71
C ASP A 118 -4.81 -24.24 -6.20
N THR A 119 -5.87 -24.03 -6.95
CA THR A 119 -5.86 -24.07 -8.40
C THR A 119 -5.23 -22.80 -8.92
N ARG A 120 -4.27 -22.92 -9.84
CA ARG A 120 -3.70 -21.76 -10.55
C ARG A 120 -4.65 -21.32 -11.64
N SER A 121 -4.97 -20.05 -11.67
CA SER A 121 -5.86 -19.45 -12.67
C SER A 121 -5.29 -18.11 -13.15
N VAL A 122 -5.70 -17.72 -14.35
CA VAL A 122 -5.32 -16.47 -15.00
C VAL A 122 -6.58 -15.66 -15.27
N VAL A 123 -6.60 -14.41 -14.79
CA VAL A 123 -7.72 -13.49 -15.01
C VAL A 123 -7.24 -12.17 -15.60
N GLN A 124 -8.02 -11.60 -16.51
CA GLN A 124 -7.82 -10.25 -17.01
C GLN A 124 -8.73 -9.28 -16.28
N LEU A 125 -8.13 -8.20 -15.76
CA LEU A 125 -8.81 -7.20 -14.94
C LEU A 125 -8.65 -5.82 -15.58
N PRO A 126 -9.73 -5.06 -15.78
CA PRO A 126 -9.62 -3.67 -16.16
C PRO A 126 -9.03 -2.87 -14.99
N VAL A 127 -8.08 -2.00 -15.28
CA VAL A 127 -7.50 -1.10 -14.28
C VAL A 127 -8.36 0.13 -14.15
N VAL A 128 -8.87 0.38 -12.95
CA VAL A 128 -9.67 1.57 -12.63
C VAL A 128 -8.79 2.60 -11.96
N ALA A 129 -8.66 3.77 -12.60
CA ALA A 129 -8.02 4.91 -11.96
C ALA A 129 -8.89 5.37 -10.79
N ARG A 130 -8.32 5.53 -9.60
CA ARG A 130 -9.05 5.89 -8.39
C ARG A 130 -8.32 6.97 -7.60
N PHE A 131 -9.09 7.92 -7.11
CA PHE A 131 -8.64 8.91 -6.16
C PHE A 131 -9.03 8.47 -4.74
N PRO A 132 -8.11 7.99 -3.90
CA PRO A 132 -8.46 7.25 -2.68
C PRO A 132 -9.02 8.13 -1.55
N ARG A 133 -8.86 9.46 -1.62
CA ARG A 133 -9.28 10.37 -0.55
C ARG A 133 -10.52 11.20 -0.84
N GLY A 134 -11.27 10.86 -1.88
CA GLY A 134 -12.30 11.74 -2.39
C GLY A 134 -11.70 13.02 -3.00
N ALA A 135 -12.38 13.68 -3.94
CA ALA A 135 -11.91 14.97 -4.43
C ALA A 135 -11.75 15.91 -3.24
N ALA A 136 -10.56 16.51 -3.06
CA ALA A 136 -10.39 17.56 -2.07
C ALA A 136 -11.50 18.60 -2.33
N LEU A 137 -12.12 19.10 -1.24
CA LEU A 137 -13.19 20.05 -1.32
C LEU A 137 -12.83 21.14 -2.35
N GLY A 138 -13.60 21.18 -3.45
CA GLY A 138 -13.40 22.16 -4.47
C GLY A 138 -12.80 21.71 -5.80
N TRP A 139 -12.54 20.43 -6.01
CA TRP A 139 -12.12 19.87 -7.31
C TRP A 139 -13.19 18.98 -7.89
N GLN A 140 -13.42 19.09 -9.20
CA GLN A 140 -14.25 18.17 -9.99
C GLN A 140 -13.36 17.45 -11.00
N ILE A 141 -13.23 16.13 -10.83
CA ILE A 141 -12.58 15.29 -11.82
C ILE A 141 -13.57 15.08 -12.96
N THR A 142 -13.25 15.57 -14.15
CA THR A 142 -14.09 15.47 -15.34
C THR A 142 -13.76 14.22 -16.16
N LYS A 143 -12.51 13.76 -16.10
CA LYS A 143 -12.04 12.56 -16.77
C LYS A 143 -10.91 11.91 -15.98
N GLN A 144 -10.93 10.59 -15.88
CA GLN A 144 -9.85 9.81 -15.32
C GLN A 144 -9.76 8.48 -16.07
N GLU A 145 -8.59 8.17 -16.60
CA GLU A 145 -8.35 6.96 -17.39
C GLU A 145 -7.00 6.37 -17.06
N ALA A 146 -6.95 5.03 -16.88
CA ALA A 146 -5.70 4.29 -16.82
C ALA A 146 -5.29 3.88 -18.24
N GLN A 147 -4.05 4.17 -18.60
CA GLN A 147 -3.46 3.84 -19.88
C GLN A 147 -2.32 2.85 -19.70
N CYS A 148 -2.35 1.76 -20.42
CA CYS A 148 -1.26 0.80 -20.50
C CYS A 148 -0.36 1.12 -21.71
N ALA A 149 0.91 0.75 -21.62
CA ALA A 149 1.79 0.79 -22.77
C ALA A 149 1.34 -0.28 -23.77
N GLY A 150 0.67 0.13 -24.85
CA GLY A 150 0.26 -0.76 -25.96
C GLY A 150 -1.18 -0.55 -26.42
N PRO A 151 -2.17 -1.38 -26.04
CA PRO A 151 -3.51 -1.30 -26.60
C PRO A 151 -4.28 -0.06 -26.12
N PRO A 152 -5.25 0.42 -26.95
CA PRO A 152 -6.08 1.55 -26.55
C PRO A 152 -6.90 1.24 -25.28
N PRO A 153 -7.38 2.25 -24.55
CA PRO A 153 -8.22 2.08 -23.36
C PRO A 153 -9.45 1.19 -23.63
N PRO A 154 -9.91 0.40 -22.62
CA PRO A 154 -9.46 0.38 -21.23
C PRO A 154 -8.18 -0.45 -21.02
N CYS A 155 -7.29 0.05 -20.18
CA CYS A 155 -6.10 -0.69 -19.76
C CYS A 155 -6.51 -1.95 -18.98
N THR A 156 -6.00 -3.12 -19.37
CA THR A 156 -6.23 -4.40 -18.70
C THR A 156 -4.92 -4.99 -18.23
N VAL A 157 -4.92 -5.53 -17.02
CA VAL A 157 -3.80 -6.29 -16.47
C VAL A 157 -4.18 -7.75 -16.34
N THR A 158 -3.20 -8.63 -16.50
CA THR A 158 -3.38 -10.06 -16.35
C THR A 158 -2.76 -10.48 -15.02
N PHE A 159 -3.59 -11.04 -14.14
CA PHE A 159 -3.15 -11.64 -12.88
C PHE A 159 -3.10 -13.16 -13.02
N ASP A 160 -1.96 -13.74 -12.70
CA ASP A 160 -1.71 -15.18 -12.67
C ASP A 160 -1.42 -15.59 -11.23
N GLY A 161 -2.33 -16.36 -10.63
CA GLY A 161 -2.25 -16.70 -9.21
C GLY A 161 -3.32 -17.69 -8.73
N PRO A 162 -3.50 -17.82 -7.40
CA PRO A 162 -4.50 -18.69 -6.82
C PRO A 162 -5.92 -18.30 -7.24
N ALA A 163 -6.74 -19.29 -7.58
CA ALA A 163 -8.15 -19.07 -7.95
C ALA A 163 -8.96 -18.45 -6.80
N SER A 164 -8.66 -18.83 -5.54
CA SER A 164 -9.30 -18.26 -4.35
C SER A 164 -9.05 -16.76 -4.17
N TRP A 165 -7.96 -16.22 -4.72
CA TRP A 165 -7.66 -14.79 -4.68
C TRP A 165 -8.39 -14.00 -5.76
N GLN A 166 -8.95 -14.68 -6.77
CA GLN A 166 -9.56 -14.04 -7.93
C GLN A 166 -11.06 -13.75 -7.74
N GLU A 167 -11.66 -14.27 -6.69
CA GLU A 167 -13.05 -13.98 -6.37
C GLU A 167 -13.22 -12.51 -5.96
N ASN A 168 -14.05 -11.76 -6.69
CA ASN A 168 -14.27 -10.32 -6.53
C ASN A 168 -12.98 -9.48 -6.60
N LEU A 169 -11.96 -9.97 -7.32
CA LEU A 169 -10.71 -9.27 -7.51
C LEU A 169 -10.90 -8.07 -8.44
N LYS A 170 -10.35 -6.94 -8.05
CA LYS A 170 -10.36 -5.69 -8.83
C LYS A 170 -8.97 -5.09 -8.88
N ALA A 171 -8.65 -4.42 -9.98
CA ALA A 171 -7.39 -3.70 -10.16
C ALA A 171 -7.63 -2.19 -10.11
N TYR A 172 -6.88 -1.50 -9.28
CA TYR A 172 -6.94 -0.06 -9.11
C TYR A 172 -5.56 0.56 -9.34
N ALA A 173 -5.57 1.80 -9.82
CA ALA A 173 -4.39 2.65 -9.82
C ALA A 173 -4.73 3.92 -9.04
N ASP A 174 -4.24 3.99 -7.80
CA ASP A 174 -4.48 5.10 -6.89
C ASP A 174 -3.49 6.23 -7.19
N TYR A 175 -4.01 7.44 -7.47
CA TYR A 175 -3.18 8.58 -7.82
C TYR A 175 -3.36 9.75 -6.85
N PRO A 176 -2.30 10.56 -6.61
CA PRO A 176 -2.39 11.76 -5.79
C PRO A 176 -3.23 12.82 -6.51
N LEU A 177 -3.70 13.82 -5.76
CA LEU A 177 -4.42 14.96 -6.33
C LEU A 177 -3.56 15.65 -7.39
N PRO A 178 -4.07 15.82 -8.64
CA PRO A 178 -3.34 16.56 -9.65
C PRO A 178 -3.18 18.03 -9.24
N ALA A 179 -2.11 18.67 -9.70
CA ALA A 179 -1.95 20.11 -9.53
C ALA A 179 -3.08 20.89 -10.23
N ALA A 180 -3.42 22.05 -9.68
CA ALA A 180 -4.55 22.86 -10.12
C ALA A 180 -4.57 23.14 -11.64
N GLY A 181 -5.71 22.89 -12.25
CA GLY A 181 -6.10 23.53 -13.51
C GLY A 181 -5.61 22.91 -14.80
N SER A 182 -5.20 21.65 -14.84
CA SER A 182 -4.69 21.05 -16.07
C SER A 182 -5.05 19.57 -16.25
N SER A 183 -5.09 19.13 -17.49
CA SER A 183 -4.91 17.74 -17.88
C SER A 183 -3.51 17.30 -17.45
N ASN A 184 -3.42 16.32 -16.57
CA ASN A 184 -2.16 15.78 -16.07
C ASN A 184 -2.01 14.32 -16.48
N GLU A 185 -0.83 13.98 -16.98
CA GLU A 185 -0.40 12.61 -17.14
C GLU A 185 0.49 12.22 -15.94
N LEU A 186 0.08 11.22 -15.20
CA LEU A 186 0.79 10.68 -14.05
C LEU A 186 1.41 9.35 -14.46
N PRO A 187 2.71 9.33 -14.82
CA PRO A 187 3.38 8.11 -15.24
C PRO A 187 3.72 7.22 -14.05
N SER A 188 3.83 5.91 -14.31
CA SER A 188 4.34 4.92 -13.35
C SER A 188 3.52 4.80 -12.05
N VAL A 189 2.19 4.97 -12.13
CA VAL A 189 1.31 4.73 -10.99
C VAL A 189 1.21 3.22 -10.76
N PRO A 190 1.48 2.73 -9.53
CA PRO A 190 1.43 1.30 -9.23
C PRO A 190 0.00 0.76 -9.32
N VAL A 191 -0.13 -0.45 -9.86
CA VAL A 191 -1.39 -1.20 -9.86
C VAL A 191 -1.53 -1.92 -8.53
N VAL A 192 -2.64 -1.67 -7.85
CA VAL A 192 -3.03 -2.33 -6.59
C VAL A 192 -4.19 -3.28 -6.88
N LEU A 193 -4.05 -4.52 -6.45
CA LEU A 193 -5.15 -5.49 -6.50
C LEU A 193 -5.89 -5.47 -5.17
N GLU A 194 -7.22 -5.48 -5.22
CA GLU A 194 -8.08 -5.58 -4.05
C GLU A 194 -9.04 -6.74 -4.19
N GLN A 195 -9.09 -7.58 -3.17
CA GLN A 195 -10.08 -8.65 -3.04
C GLN A 195 -11.10 -8.27 -1.97
N ASN A 196 -12.38 -8.22 -2.32
CA ASN A 196 -13.46 -7.81 -1.40
C ASN A 196 -13.19 -6.47 -0.68
N GLY A 197 -12.53 -5.52 -1.36
CA GLY A 197 -12.19 -4.20 -0.80
C GLY A 197 -10.95 -4.16 0.09
N THR A 198 -10.22 -5.27 0.21
CA THR A 198 -8.97 -5.35 0.98
C THR A 198 -7.79 -5.50 0.01
N PRO A 199 -6.71 -4.72 0.15
CA PRO A 199 -5.53 -4.87 -0.68
C PRO A 199 -4.94 -6.28 -0.59
N LEU A 200 -4.66 -6.88 -1.76
CA LEU A 200 -4.06 -8.19 -1.86
C LEU A 200 -2.54 -8.09 -1.71
N ASP A 201 -1.99 -8.83 -0.76
CA ASP A 201 -0.54 -8.89 -0.54
C ASP A 201 0.14 -9.83 -1.55
N LEU A 202 0.71 -9.26 -2.60
CA LEU A 202 1.47 -9.99 -3.62
C LEU A 202 2.88 -10.38 -3.15
N THR A 203 3.31 -9.99 -1.95
CA THR A 203 4.59 -10.40 -1.37
C THR A 203 4.51 -11.75 -0.69
N THR A 204 3.30 -12.26 -0.47
CA THR A 204 3.06 -13.61 0.05
C THR A 204 3.82 -14.64 -0.78
N TYR A 205 4.59 -15.50 -0.10
CA TYR A 205 5.39 -16.53 -0.77
C TYR A 205 4.50 -17.58 -1.41
N THR A 206 4.63 -17.76 -2.72
CA THR A 206 3.89 -18.79 -3.49
C THR A 206 4.82 -19.60 -4.37
N VAL A 207 4.41 -20.81 -4.72
CA VAL A 207 5.14 -21.67 -5.66
C VAL A 207 4.13 -22.27 -6.66
N PRO A 208 4.20 -21.92 -7.96
CA PRO A 208 5.03 -20.88 -8.57
C PRO A 208 4.72 -19.49 -8.04
N LYS A 209 5.59 -18.51 -8.29
CA LYS A 209 5.37 -17.13 -7.85
C LYS A 209 4.19 -16.53 -8.59
N VAL A 210 3.32 -15.82 -7.87
CA VAL A 210 2.24 -15.02 -8.46
C VAL A 210 2.81 -13.90 -9.33
N GLY A 211 2.10 -13.51 -10.37
CA GLY A 211 2.55 -12.50 -11.30
C GLY A 211 1.46 -11.57 -11.78
N LEU A 212 1.86 -10.31 -12.00
CA LEU A 212 1.15 -9.34 -12.83
C LEU A 212 1.98 -9.09 -14.09
N ASN A 213 1.33 -9.05 -15.25
CA ASN A 213 2.03 -8.72 -16.50
C ASN A 213 2.44 -7.24 -16.57
N ILE A 214 1.70 -6.35 -15.89
CA ILE A 214 1.94 -4.91 -15.82
C ILE A 214 1.80 -4.48 -14.35
N ASN A 215 2.85 -3.89 -13.80
CA ASN A 215 2.87 -3.44 -12.40
C ASN A 215 2.58 -1.94 -12.25
N THR A 216 2.73 -1.16 -13.31
CA THR A 216 2.51 0.29 -13.32
C THR A 216 1.77 0.72 -14.57
N VAL A 217 0.97 1.76 -14.43
CA VAL A 217 0.18 2.36 -15.53
C VAL A 217 0.37 3.88 -15.54
N THR A 218 0.05 4.51 -16.65
CA THR A 218 -0.05 5.97 -16.73
C THR A 218 -1.50 6.37 -16.51
N ILE A 219 -1.75 7.33 -15.64
CA ILE A 219 -3.09 7.87 -15.40
C ILE A 219 -3.22 9.21 -16.09
N HIS A 220 -4.21 9.32 -16.97
CA HIS A 220 -4.65 10.58 -17.55
C HIS A 220 -5.80 11.15 -16.74
N VAL A 221 -5.62 12.35 -16.16
CA VAL A 221 -6.61 13.00 -15.32
C VAL A 221 -6.90 14.41 -15.83
N GLU A 222 -8.17 14.69 -16.05
CA GLU A 222 -8.66 16.05 -16.27
C GLU A 222 -9.46 16.50 -15.04
N ALA A 223 -9.05 17.59 -14.42
CA ALA A 223 -9.72 18.14 -13.26
C ALA A 223 -10.00 19.63 -13.46
N LYS A 224 -11.19 20.07 -13.07
CA LYS A 224 -11.59 21.47 -13.04
C LYS A 224 -11.68 21.94 -11.58
N SER A 225 -11.30 23.20 -11.35
CA SER A 225 -11.54 23.83 -10.06
C SER A 225 -13.05 23.84 -9.77
N GLY A 226 -13.44 23.26 -8.67
CA GLY A 226 -14.81 23.32 -8.18
C GLY A 226 -15.09 24.68 -7.55
N THR A 227 -16.34 24.93 -7.16
CA THR A 227 -16.76 26.13 -6.43
C THR A 227 -16.81 25.83 -4.93
N THR A 228 -16.30 26.73 -4.11
CA THR A 228 -16.43 26.70 -2.66
C THR A 228 -16.96 28.05 -2.15
N SER A 229 -17.49 28.03 -0.93
CA SER A 229 -17.98 29.23 -0.28
C SER A 229 -17.34 29.38 1.09
N ARG A 230 -17.04 30.61 1.47
CA ARG A 230 -16.46 30.97 2.76
C ARG A 230 -17.02 32.25 3.31
N GLN A 231 -17.20 32.33 4.61
CA GLN A 231 -17.51 33.56 5.32
C GLN A 231 -16.22 34.34 5.57
N VAL A 232 -16.22 35.65 5.20
CA VAL A 232 -15.07 36.54 5.29
C VAL A 232 -15.48 37.80 6.05
N THR A 233 -14.58 38.27 6.92
CA THR A 233 -14.81 39.46 7.75
C THR A 233 -14.47 40.74 6.98
N LEU A 234 -15.32 41.72 7.05
CA LEU A 234 -15.06 43.08 6.55
C LEU A 234 -14.31 43.87 7.62
N ILE A 235 -13.23 44.53 7.22
CA ILE A 235 -12.38 45.34 8.10
C ILE A 235 -12.40 46.78 7.56
N ASP A 236 -12.57 47.77 8.46
CA ASP A 236 -12.44 49.16 8.10
C ASP A 236 -10.99 49.57 7.89
N ALA A 237 -10.68 50.35 6.87
CA ALA A 237 -9.41 50.99 6.73
C ALA A 237 -9.33 52.24 7.63
N PRO A 238 -8.13 52.61 8.13
CA PRO A 238 -7.98 53.88 8.83
C PRO A 238 -8.52 55.05 7.96
N PRO A 239 -9.25 55.99 8.56
CA PRO A 239 -9.79 57.15 7.80
C PRO A 239 -8.66 57.89 7.09
N SER A 240 -8.93 58.33 5.85
CA SER A 240 -7.97 59.12 5.06
C SER A 240 -7.68 60.50 5.70
N ASN A 241 -8.71 61.10 6.31
CA ASN A 241 -8.57 62.25 7.17
C ASN A 241 -9.34 62.04 8.48
N PRO A 242 -8.74 62.31 9.65
CA PRO A 242 -9.41 62.18 10.93
C PRO A 242 -10.52 63.23 11.11
N PRO A 243 -11.41 63.07 12.10
CA PRO A 243 -12.38 64.08 12.47
C PRO A 243 -11.70 65.41 12.82
N PRO A 244 -12.44 66.56 12.77
CA PRO A 244 -11.92 67.86 13.14
C PRO A 244 -11.30 67.86 14.52
N THR A 245 -10.35 68.77 14.78
CA THR A 245 -9.77 69.00 16.09
C THR A 245 -10.86 69.06 17.17
N CYS A 246 -10.64 68.39 18.29
CA CYS A 246 -11.59 68.21 19.39
C CYS A 246 -12.67 67.14 19.23
N PHE A 247 -12.64 66.40 18.16
CA PHE A 247 -13.54 65.24 17.95
C PHE A 247 -12.68 63.95 17.82
N ARG A 248 -13.24 62.85 18.29
CA ARG A 248 -12.59 61.52 18.19
C ARG A 248 -13.61 60.45 17.84
N VAL A 249 -13.17 59.46 17.10
CA VAL A 249 -13.92 58.22 16.86
C VAL A 249 -13.86 57.37 18.12
N THR A 250 -15.01 56.94 18.62
CA THR A 250 -15.14 56.11 19.82
C THR A 250 -15.55 54.69 19.50
N ASN A 251 -16.27 54.48 18.41
CA ASN A 251 -16.68 53.16 17.95
C ASN A 251 -16.84 53.15 16.43
N ILE A 252 -16.61 52.00 15.84
CA ILE A 252 -16.83 51.73 14.42
C ILE A 252 -17.69 50.48 14.31
N ALA A 253 -18.84 50.58 13.68
CA ALA A 253 -19.74 49.47 13.41
C ALA A 253 -19.86 49.21 11.92
N ILE A 254 -19.70 47.99 11.48
CA ILE A 254 -19.77 47.55 10.08
C ILE A 254 -20.99 46.63 9.92
N ASP A 255 -21.89 46.95 8.96
CA ASP A 255 -23.08 46.15 8.67
C ASP A 255 -23.19 45.89 7.14
N PRO A 256 -23.12 44.61 6.71
CA PRO A 256 -22.79 43.42 7.49
C PRO A 256 -21.32 43.39 7.90
N SER A 257 -21.01 42.85 9.08
CA SER A 257 -19.62 42.67 9.54
C SER A 257 -18.89 41.52 8.81
N THR A 258 -19.65 40.60 8.19
CA THR A 258 -19.15 39.49 7.41
C THR A 258 -19.98 39.29 6.16
N ILE A 259 -19.34 38.79 5.09
CA ILE A 259 -20.03 38.38 3.87
C ILE A 259 -19.63 36.96 3.49
N VAL A 260 -20.49 36.26 2.76
CA VAL A 260 -20.16 34.98 2.15
C VAL A 260 -19.59 35.25 0.76
N ILE A 261 -18.39 34.75 0.50
CA ILE A 261 -17.79 34.75 -0.84
C ILE A 261 -17.88 33.35 -1.43
N SER A 262 -18.11 33.26 -2.73
CA SER A 262 -18.18 31.98 -3.48
C SER A 262 -17.38 32.11 -4.76
N GLY A 263 -16.64 31.04 -5.09
CA GLY A 263 -15.78 31.04 -6.28
C GLY A 263 -14.89 29.81 -6.37
N PRO A 264 -13.87 29.86 -7.22
CA PRO A 264 -12.93 28.78 -7.39
C PRO A 264 -12.26 28.38 -6.06
N SER A 265 -12.14 27.09 -5.84
CA SER A 265 -11.62 26.53 -4.58
C SER A 265 -10.14 26.77 -4.34
N ASP A 266 -9.40 27.21 -5.34
CA ASP A 266 -8.01 27.67 -5.25
C ASP A 266 -7.90 29.15 -4.86
N ALA A 267 -8.92 29.97 -5.16
CA ALA A 267 -8.95 31.41 -4.89
C ALA A 267 -9.58 31.76 -3.53
N VAL A 268 -10.78 31.18 -3.23
CA VAL A 268 -11.56 31.49 -2.01
C VAL A 268 -10.81 31.25 -0.70
N PRO A 269 -10.03 30.15 -0.50
CA PRO A 269 -9.30 29.89 0.76
C PRO A 269 -8.25 30.94 1.11
N ASN A 270 -7.74 31.67 0.09
CA ASN A 270 -6.70 32.67 0.27
C ASN A 270 -7.28 34.03 0.74
N ILE A 271 -8.60 34.22 0.67
CA ILE A 271 -9.25 35.43 1.10
C ILE A 271 -9.74 35.26 2.53
N THR A 272 -9.03 35.84 3.49
CA THR A 272 -9.37 35.75 4.92
C THR A 272 -10.15 36.97 5.41
N THR A 273 -9.85 38.16 4.88
CA THR A 273 -10.44 39.43 5.24
C THR A 273 -10.57 40.32 4.01
N ILE A 274 -11.50 41.25 4.03
CA ILE A 274 -11.66 42.26 2.99
C ILE A 274 -11.62 43.63 3.67
N THR A 275 -10.62 44.45 3.32
CA THR A 275 -10.49 45.79 3.85
C THR A 275 -11.30 46.76 3.00
N LEU A 276 -12.23 47.49 3.62
CA LEU A 276 -13.04 48.52 2.98
C LEU A 276 -12.19 49.76 2.65
N PRO A 277 -12.55 50.51 1.61
CA PRO A 277 -11.89 51.78 1.30
C PRO A 277 -11.96 52.76 2.47
N ALA A 278 -10.86 53.50 2.66
CA ALA A 278 -10.78 54.54 3.67
C ALA A 278 -11.78 55.70 3.37
N VAL A 279 -12.37 56.23 4.44
CA VAL A 279 -13.31 57.36 4.37
C VAL A 279 -12.69 58.65 4.90
N ASP A 280 -13.24 59.80 4.52
CA ASP A 280 -12.84 61.10 5.01
C ASP A 280 -13.81 61.57 6.11
N LEU A 281 -13.29 61.78 7.33
CA LEU A 281 -14.04 62.23 8.48
C LEU A 281 -13.83 63.72 8.79
N SER A 282 -13.08 64.45 7.97
CA SER A 282 -12.70 65.84 8.23
C SER A 282 -13.88 66.84 8.39
N GLN A 283 -15.06 66.49 7.89
CA GLN A 283 -16.26 67.32 7.96
C GLN A 283 -17.28 66.79 8.97
N HIS A 284 -17.00 65.72 9.71
CA HIS A 284 -17.95 65.06 10.57
C HIS A 284 -17.66 65.33 12.06
N THR A 285 -18.62 65.98 12.74
CA THR A 285 -18.55 66.33 14.16
C THR A 285 -19.52 65.55 15.05
N SER A 286 -20.31 64.66 14.44
CA SER A 286 -21.28 63.77 15.08
C SER A 286 -21.27 62.40 14.37
N ASP A 287 -21.99 61.45 14.94
CA ASP A 287 -22.13 60.09 14.36
C ASP A 287 -22.56 60.18 12.91
N PHE A 288 -21.90 59.41 12.08
CA PHE A 288 -22.15 59.35 10.65
C PHE A 288 -22.01 57.98 10.06
N THR A 289 -22.86 57.63 9.07
CA THR A 289 -22.86 56.34 8.41
C THR A 289 -22.51 56.50 6.93
N PHE A 290 -21.45 55.86 6.52
CA PHE A 290 -21.03 55.74 5.11
C PHE A 290 -21.58 54.48 4.48
N ARG A 291 -22.00 54.53 3.23
CA ARG A 291 -22.26 53.38 2.40
C ARG A 291 -21.06 53.19 1.49
N ILE A 292 -20.30 52.15 1.75
CA ILE A 292 -19.01 51.90 1.07
C ILE A 292 -19.18 50.72 0.13
N ALA A 293 -18.70 50.85 -1.10
CA ALA A 293 -18.60 49.71 -2.02
C ALA A 293 -17.51 48.74 -1.55
N ILE A 294 -17.82 47.45 -1.52
CA ILE A 294 -16.82 46.42 -1.25
C ILE A 294 -15.87 46.36 -2.44
N PRO A 295 -14.55 46.31 -2.22
CA PRO A 295 -13.56 46.26 -3.30
C PRO A 295 -13.79 45.08 -4.23
N PRO A 296 -13.40 45.18 -5.51
CA PRO A 296 -13.51 44.08 -6.45
C PRO A 296 -12.75 42.86 -5.94
N LEU A 297 -13.43 41.71 -5.94
CA LEU A 297 -12.87 40.42 -5.59
C LEU A 297 -12.06 39.84 -6.77
N PRO A 298 -11.16 38.90 -6.54
CA PRO A 298 -10.43 38.23 -7.61
C PRO A 298 -11.35 37.62 -8.67
N ALA A 299 -10.82 37.42 -9.87
CA ALA A 299 -11.59 36.88 -10.99
C ALA A 299 -12.30 35.57 -10.62
N GLY A 300 -13.58 35.44 -10.92
CA GLY A 300 -14.40 34.27 -10.62
C GLY A 300 -14.93 34.19 -9.19
N VAL A 301 -14.58 35.11 -8.28
CA VAL A 301 -15.10 35.15 -6.92
C VAL A 301 -16.26 36.19 -6.85
N THR A 302 -17.36 35.75 -6.26
CA THR A 302 -18.55 36.61 -6.04
C THR A 302 -18.83 36.72 -4.54
N GLY A 303 -19.34 37.90 -4.11
CA GLY A 303 -19.72 38.14 -2.73
C GLY A 303 -21.25 38.25 -2.56
N SER A 304 -21.75 37.88 -1.38
CA SER A 304 -23.17 37.99 -1.03
C SER A 304 -23.66 39.45 -0.89
N ALA A 305 -22.74 40.41 -0.78
CA ALA A 305 -23.02 41.82 -0.75
C ALA A 305 -21.99 42.58 -1.59
N THR A 306 -22.43 43.71 -2.17
CA THR A 306 -21.57 44.62 -2.96
C THR A 306 -21.27 45.91 -2.22
N THR A 307 -21.99 46.20 -1.12
CA THR A 307 -21.81 47.41 -0.30
C THR A 307 -21.92 47.05 1.18
N ALA A 308 -21.26 47.81 2.01
CA ALA A 308 -21.36 47.74 3.47
C ALA A 308 -21.68 49.16 4.02
N ARG A 309 -22.32 49.20 5.17
CA ARG A 309 -22.54 50.43 5.93
C ARG A 309 -21.51 50.47 7.05
N VAL A 310 -20.75 51.56 7.13
CA VAL A 310 -19.79 51.77 8.21
C VAL A 310 -20.24 52.98 9.00
N THR A 311 -20.61 52.80 10.24
CA THR A 311 -21.04 53.83 11.16
C THR A 311 -19.92 54.20 12.10
N TYR A 312 -19.52 55.45 12.09
CA TYR A 312 -18.54 56.02 13.00
C TYR A 312 -19.26 56.74 14.10
N SER A 313 -19.07 56.37 15.35
CA SER A 313 -19.51 57.11 16.52
C SER A 313 -18.46 58.15 16.88
N ILE A 314 -18.80 59.42 16.73
CA ILE A 314 -17.88 60.55 16.91
C ILE A 314 -18.32 61.38 18.12
N LEU A 315 -17.47 61.50 19.10
CA LEU A 315 -17.71 62.29 20.30
C LEU A 315 -16.70 63.43 20.42
N ARG A 316 -17.17 64.55 21.00
CA ARG A 316 -16.31 65.68 21.34
C ARG A 316 -15.36 65.27 22.48
N ASN A 317 -14.11 65.63 22.38
CA ASN A 317 -13.15 65.44 23.46
C ASN A 317 -13.48 66.42 24.60
N PRO A 318 -13.70 65.92 25.83
CA PRO A 318 -14.12 66.78 26.96
C PRO A 318 -13.09 67.84 27.33
N ASN A 319 -11.83 67.64 26.96
CA ASN A 319 -10.72 68.57 27.25
C ASN A 319 -10.61 69.71 26.25
N CYS A 320 -11.49 69.82 25.27
CA CYS A 320 -11.47 70.92 24.33
C CYS A 320 -12.34 72.08 24.80
N ALA A 321 -11.78 73.29 24.84
CA ALA A 321 -12.52 74.53 25.18
C ALA A 321 -13.72 74.69 24.23
N SER A 322 -14.93 75.07 24.77
CA SER A 322 -16.05 75.44 23.94
C SER A 322 -15.70 76.71 23.15
N PRO A 323 -16.01 76.80 21.86
CA PRO A 323 -15.91 78.10 21.20
C PRO A 323 -16.80 79.07 21.99
N SER A 324 -16.19 80.15 22.44
CA SER A 324 -16.95 81.30 23.05
C SER A 324 -17.97 81.85 22.06
N PRO A 325 -19.20 82.10 22.46
CA PRO A 325 -20.25 82.64 21.58
C PRO A 325 -19.86 83.97 20.94
#